data_41cdee50feaed5911854ff149f51a23a
#
_entry.id   41cdee50feaed5911854ff149f51a23a
#
_cell.length_a   1.000
_cell.length_b   1.000
_cell.length_c   1.000
_cell.angle_alpha   90.00
_cell.angle_beta   90.00
_cell.angle_gamma   90.00
#
_symmetry.space_group_name_H-M   'P 1'
#
loop_
_entity.id
_entity.type
_entity.pdbx_description
1 polymer ?
#
loop_
_entity_poly.entity_id
_entity_poly.type
_entity_poly.pdbx_seq_one_letter_code
_entity_poly.pdbx_strand_id
1 'polypeptide(L)'
;LSLVGSEMCIRDRVKDDPGLFSSLGNEFVEKVSAFKNTFMGVDLGSIPTIRPETWNSAAIALIMIPIVSGLVQLAFTIYSQYKTRKMNPDMGSAAGAGCMNVMLYGMPLFSVWLAFTVPAGVGFYWIWSSVFSLIQSVALYSYFTPKRIEEINVKLKEKNKNKKPGLMQRMMDQQNELM
;
A
#
# COMPACT_ATOMS: atom_id res chain seq x y z
N LEU A 1 -7.21 -8.49 13.43
CA LEU A 1 -8.56 -8.73 12.84
C LEU A 1 -9.70 -8.31 13.79
N SER A 2 -9.47 -8.37 15.10
CA SER A 2 -10.49 -8.04 16.11
C SER A 2 -10.78 -6.54 16.25
N LEU A 3 -9.79 -5.64 16.06
CA LEU A 3 -9.94 -4.19 16.30
C LEU A 3 -10.79 -3.49 15.21
N VAL A 4 -10.57 -3.79 13.94
CA VAL A 4 -11.33 -3.17 12.84
C VAL A 4 -12.78 -3.66 12.83
N GLY A 5 -13.02 -4.93 13.19
CA GLY A 5 -14.36 -5.48 13.35
C GLY A 5 -15.10 -4.90 14.57
N SER A 6 -14.39 -4.53 15.64
CA SER A 6 -15.04 -4.03 16.85
C SER A 6 -15.57 -2.60 16.73
N GLU A 7 -14.89 -1.71 16.00
CA GLU A 7 -15.36 -0.34 15.78
C GLU A 7 -16.62 -0.30 14.90
N MET A 8 -16.68 -1.16 13.87
CA MET A 8 -17.86 -1.33 13.07
C MET A 8 -19.03 -1.91 13.89
N CYS A 9 -18.75 -2.90 14.75
CA CYS A 9 -19.74 -3.45 15.68
C CYS A 9 -20.28 -2.42 16.68
N ILE A 10 -19.47 -1.46 17.12
CA ILE A 10 -19.94 -0.39 18.03
C ILE A 10 -20.97 0.48 17.32
N ARG A 11 -20.69 0.94 16.09
CA ARG A 11 -21.64 1.78 15.33
C ARG A 11 -22.96 1.03 15.06
N ASP A 12 -22.88 -0.22 14.67
CA ASP A 12 -24.05 -1.04 14.37
C ASP A 12 -24.85 -1.31 15.66
N ARG A 13 -24.17 -1.59 16.77
CA ARG A 13 -24.83 -1.73 18.09
C ARG A 13 -25.49 -0.42 18.56
N VAL A 14 -24.87 0.75 18.31
CA VAL A 14 -25.49 2.04 18.64
C VAL A 14 -26.76 2.26 17.81
N LYS A 15 -26.81 1.76 16.57
CA LYS A 15 -28.01 1.82 15.71
C LYS A 15 -29.08 0.83 16.14
N ASP A 16 -28.67 -0.39 16.49
CA ASP A 16 -29.60 -1.47 16.84
C ASP A 16 -30.19 -1.28 18.25
N ASP A 17 -29.38 -0.80 19.20
CA ASP A 17 -29.83 -0.54 20.58
C ASP A 17 -29.32 0.81 21.11
N PRO A 18 -29.98 1.92 20.71
CA PRO A 18 -29.62 3.28 21.18
C PRO A 18 -29.71 3.44 22.70
N GLY A 19 -30.55 2.65 23.36
CA GLY A 19 -30.78 2.70 24.80
C GLY A 19 -29.55 2.35 25.62
N LEU A 20 -28.74 1.42 25.13
CA LEU A 20 -27.53 0.95 25.80
C LEU A 20 -26.46 2.04 25.94
N PHE A 21 -26.50 3.02 25.04
CA PHE A 21 -25.55 4.14 24.96
C PHE A 21 -26.11 5.47 25.44
N SER A 22 -27.32 5.48 25.99
CA SER A 22 -28.01 6.68 26.47
C SER A 22 -27.20 7.42 27.57
N SER A 23 -26.35 6.70 28.32
CA SER A 23 -25.45 7.28 29.32
C SER A 23 -24.36 8.17 28.73
N LEU A 24 -24.05 8.06 27.40
CA LEU A 24 -23.09 8.89 26.68
C LEU A 24 -23.72 10.18 26.12
N GLY A 25 -25.01 10.37 26.32
CA GLY A 25 -25.78 11.51 25.84
C GLY A 25 -26.46 11.26 24.49
N ASN A 26 -27.69 11.74 24.38
CA ASN A 26 -28.53 11.58 23.20
C ASN A 26 -27.89 12.20 21.94
N GLU A 27 -27.17 13.31 22.09
CA GLU A 27 -26.46 13.98 20.99
C GLU A 27 -25.37 13.09 20.37
N PHE A 28 -24.65 12.31 21.19
CA PHE A 28 -23.65 11.37 20.73
C PHE A 28 -24.29 10.23 19.93
N VAL A 29 -25.36 9.64 20.46
CA VAL A 29 -26.10 8.56 19.80
C VAL A 29 -26.68 9.03 18.45
N GLU A 30 -27.22 10.25 18.39
CA GLU A 30 -27.75 10.84 17.19
C GLU A 30 -26.65 11.09 16.13
N LYS A 31 -25.52 11.67 16.53
CA LYS A 31 -24.36 11.88 15.62
C LYS A 31 -23.81 10.58 15.06
N VAL A 32 -23.67 9.53 15.89
CA VAL A 32 -23.19 8.21 15.44
C VAL A 32 -24.19 7.55 14.52
N SER A 33 -25.48 7.64 14.80
CA SER A 33 -26.55 7.08 13.96
C SER A 33 -26.68 7.81 12.61
N ALA A 34 -26.50 9.13 12.62
CA ALA A 34 -26.55 9.97 11.43
C ALA A 34 -25.29 9.83 10.55
N PHE A 35 -24.20 9.30 11.09
CA PHE A 35 -22.97 9.15 10.34
C PHE A 35 -23.12 8.16 9.18
N LYS A 36 -23.01 8.65 7.97
CA LYS A 36 -23.06 7.85 6.74
C LYS A 36 -21.64 7.63 6.22
N ASN A 37 -21.16 6.39 6.30
CA ASN A 37 -19.86 5.99 5.74
C ASN A 37 -20.03 5.53 4.29
N THR A 38 -20.82 6.25 3.49
CA THR A 38 -21.08 5.92 2.10
C THR A 38 -20.33 6.85 1.17
N PHE A 39 -19.63 6.28 0.20
CA PHE A 39 -18.96 6.99 -0.87
C PHE A 39 -19.49 6.49 -2.21
N MET A 40 -20.00 7.37 -3.05
CA MET A 40 -20.62 7.05 -4.35
C MET A 40 -21.68 5.92 -4.28
N GLY A 41 -22.47 5.89 -3.18
CA GLY A 41 -23.52 4.88 -2.98
C GLY A 41 -23.03 3.54 -2.44
N VAL A 42 -21.73 3.40 -2.17
CA VAL A 42 -21.13 2.19 -1.57
C VAL A 42 -20.84 2.45 -0.10
N ASP A 43 -21.30 1.58 0.79
CA ASP A 43 -20.92 1.62 2.20
C ASP A 43 -19.50 1.09 2.37
N LEU A 44 -18.56 2.01 2.65
CA LEU A 44 -17.16 1.69 2.86
C LEU A 44 -16.90 0.84 4.10
N GLY A 45 -17.87 0.75 4.98
CA GLY A 45 -17.83 -0.10 6.14
C GLY A 45 -18.11 -1.57 5.87
N SER A 46 -18.77 -1.88 4.75
CA SER A 46 -19.12 -3.25 4.38
C SER A 46 -17.92 -4.04 3.90
N ILE A 47 -17.90 -5.35 4.22
CA ILE A 47 -16.88 -6.27 3.72
C ILE A 47 -17.31 -6.77 2.33
N PRO A 48 -16.45 -6.67 1.31
CA PRO A 48 -16.76 -7.18 -0.03
C PRO A 48 -16.99 -8.68 -0.01
N THR A 49 -18.16 -9.15 -0.46
CA THR A 49 -18.51 -10.56 -0.54
C THR A 49 -18.58 -11.00 -1.98
N ILE A 50 -17.90 -12.09 -2.35
CA ILE A 50 -17.86 -12.63 -3.72
C ILE A 50 -19.24 -13.15 -4.15
N ARG A 51 -20.08 -13.53 -3.19
CA ARG A 51 -21.46 -14.01 -3.42
C ARG A 51 -22.45 -13.15 -2.64
N PRO A 52 -22.84 -11.99 -3.17
CA PRO A 52 -23.88 -11.17 -2.54
C PRO A 52 -25.24 -11.86 -2.66
N GLU A 53 -26.09 -11.71 -1.66
CA GLU A 53 -27.47 -12.22 -1.68
C GLU A 53 -28.30 -11.58 -2.80
N THR A 54 -28.02 -10.32 -3.12
CA THR A 54 -28.67 -9.58 -4.21
C THR A 54 -27.61 -8.87 -5.07
N TRP A 55 -27.71 -9.06 -6.38
CA TRP A 55 -26.84 -8.39 -7.35
C TRP A 55 -27.41 -6.99 -7.68
N ASN A 56 -26.99 -5.99 -6.94
CA ASN A 56 -27.28 -4.61 -7.21
C ASN A 56 -26.02 -3.83 -7.57
N SER A 57 -26.15 -2.60 -8.06
CA SER A 57 -25.03 -1.75 -8.45
C SER A 57 -24.04 -1.50 -7.29
N ALA A 58 -24.53 -1.39 -6.06
CA ALA A 58 -23.70 -1.20 -4.88
C ALA A 58 -22.86 -2.48 -4.56
N ALA A 59 -23.43 -3.67 -4.68
CA ALA A 59 -22.71 -4.92 -4.49
C ALA A 59 -21.61 -5.12 -5.55
N ILE A 60 -21.90 -4.81 -6.81
CA ILE A 60 -20.90 -4.85 -7.88
C ILE A 60 -19.76 -3.86 -7.61
N ALA A 61 -20.09 -2.61 -7.24
CA ALA A 61 -19.09 -1.61 -6.91
C ALA A 61 -18.23 -2.04 -5.70
N LEU A 62 -18.83 -2.69 -4.70
CA LEU A 62 -18.12 -3.20 -3.54
C LEU A 62 -17.09 -4.27 -3.91
N ILE A 63 -17.44 -5.21 -4.82
CA ILE A 63 -16.54 -6.26 -5.32
C ILE A 63 -15.43 -5.66 -6.21
N MET A 64 -15.75 -4.60 -6.95
CA MET A 64 -14.77 -3.95 -7.81
C MET A 64 -13.62 -3.28 -7.04
N ILE A 65 -13.84 -2.84 -5.80
CA ILE A 65 -12.80 -2.19 -4.97
C ILE A 65 -11.57 -3.09 -4.79
N PRO A 66 -11.66 -4.34 -4.30
CA PRO A 66 -10.51 -5.24 -4.19
C PRO A 66 -9.84 -5.52 -5.54
N ILE A 67 -10.61 -5.71 -6.60
CA ILE A 67 -10.09 -6.00 -7.93
C ILE A 67 -9.29 -4.81 -8.46
N VAL A 68 -9.87 -3.61 -8.42
CA VAL A 68 -9.19 -2.38 -8.87
C VAL A 68 -7.96 -2.11 -8.02
N SER A 69 -8.04 -2.30 -6.70
CA SER A 69 -6.88 -2.18 -5.79
C SER A 69 -5.73 -3.08 -6.23
N GLY A 70 -6.00 -4.35 -6.51
CA GLY A 70 -4.99 -5.30 -6.98
C GLY A 70 -4.40 -4.93 -8.35
N LEU A 71 -5.24 -4.50 -9.30
CA LEU A 71 -4.78 -4.09 -10.62
C LEU A 71 -3.86 -2.86 -10.55
N VAL A 72 -4.21 -1.86 -9.73
CA VAL A 72 -3.38 -0.66 -9.56
C VAL A 72 -2.05 -1.01 -8.87
N GLN A 73 -2.06 -1.90 -7.86
CA GLN A 73 -0.84 -2.38 -7.22
C GLN A 73 0.05 -3.18 -8.18
N LEU A 74 -0.52 -4.04 -9.01
CA LEU A 74 0.22 -4.78 -10.03
C LEU A 74 0.84 -3.83 -11.05
N ALA A 75 0.07 -2.85 -11.55
CA ALA A 75 0.57 -1.85 -12.48
C ALA A 75 1.75 -1.07 -11.90
N PHE A 76 1.64 -0.65 -10.64
CA PHE A 76 2.73 0.00 -9.91
C PHE A 76 3.96 -0.90 -9.79
N THR A 77 3.77 -2.17 -9.41
CA THR A 77 4.85 -3.15 -9.27
C THR A 77 5.58 -3.37 -10.60
N ILE A 78 4.84 -3.60 -11.68
CA ILE A 78 5.40 -3.80 -13.03
C ILE A 78 6.19 -2.57 -13.48
N TYR A 79 5.61 -1.38 -13.33
CA TYR A 79 6.26 -0.13 -13.69
C TYR A 79 7.55 0.10 -12.91
N SER A 80 7.49 -0.07 -11.58
CA SER A 80 8.64 0.09 -10.70
C SER A 80 9.75 -0.91 -11.02
N GLN A 81 9.41 -2.17 -11.23
CA GLN A 81 10.36 -3.22 -11.62
C GLN A 81 11.02 -2.93 -12.97
N TYR A 82 10.25 -2.55 -13.97
CA TYR A 82 10.78 -2.19 -15.28
C TYR A 82 11.81 -1.07 -15.19
N LYS A 83 11.50 -0.02 -14.42
CA LYS A 83 12.41 1.13 -14.25
C LYS A 83 13.64 0.75 -13.42
N THR A 84 13.49 0.00 -12.33
CA THR A 84 14.58 -0.44 -11.47
C THR A 84 15.56 -1.32 -12.23
N ARG A 85 15.07 -2.29 -13.03
CA ARG A 85 15.93 -3.15 -13.87
C ARG A 85 16.68 -2.35 -14.94
N LYS A 86 16.07 -1.31 -15.49
CA LYS A 86 16.73 -0.43 -16.46
C LYS A 86 17.84 0.42 -15.82
N MET A 87 17.70 0.75 -14.53
CA MET A 87 18.69 1.54 -13.79
C MET A 87 19.82 0.67 -13.20
N ASN A 88 19.49 -0.57 -12.81
CA ASN A 88 20.43 -1.53 -12.20
C ASN A 88 20.28 -2.90 -12.87
N PRO A 89 20.96 -3.14 -14.02
CA PRO A 89 20.86 -4.41 -14.75
C PRO A 89 21.32 -5.62 -13.92
N ASP A 90 22.28 -5.43 -13.03
CA ASP A 90 22.87 -6.49 -12.20
C ASP A 90 21.91 -7.06 -11.16
N MET A 91 20.89 -6.30 -10.74
CA MET A 91 19.87 -6.81 -9.80
C MET A 91 19.02 -7.95 -10.37
N GLY A 92 18.96 -8.09 -11.71
CA GLY A 92 18.20 -9.15 -12.36
C GLY A 92 18.94 -10.48 -12.46
N SER A 93 20.26 -10.48 -12.30
CA SER A 93 21.15 -11.65 -12.44
C SER A 93 21.60 -12.25 -11.10
N ALA A 94 21.32 -11.58 -9.98
CA ALA A 94 21.75 -12.04 -8.67
C ALA A 94 21.08 -13.37 -8.28
N ALA A 95 21.86 -14.24 -7.64
CA ALA A 95 21.35 -15.46 -7.00
C ALA A 95 20.27 -15.05 -5.98
N GLY A 96 19.00 -15.45 -6.22
CA GLY A 96 17.86 -14.99 -5.42
C GLY A 96 16.86 -14.10 -6.15
N ALA A 97 17.16 -13.68 -7.38
CA ALA A 97 16.22 -12.89 -8.20
C ALA A 97 14.85 -13.60 -8.38
N GLY A 98 14.84 -14.93 -8.43
CA GLY A 98 13.60 -15.73 -8.46
C GLY A 98 12.74 -15.55 -7.23
N CYS A 99 13.32 -15.70 -6.03
CA CYS A 99 12.63 -15.53 -4.76
C CYS A 99 12.12 -14.08 -4.60
N MET A 100 12.94 -13.09 -4.97
CA MET A 100 12.56 -11.69 -4.94
C MET A 100 11.38 -11.41 -5.89
N ASN A 101 11.37 -11.98 -7.08
CA ASN A 101 10.25 -11.83 -8.02
C ASN A 101 8.96 -12.45 -7.48
N VAL A 102 9.03 -13.65 -6.88
CA VAL A 102 7.87 -14.32 -6.26
C VAL A 102 7.31 -13.44 -5.14
N MET A 103 8.16 -12.88 -4.29
CA MET A 103 7.74 -11.98 -3.23
C MET A 103 7.08 -10.70 -3.78
N LEU A 104 7.68 -10.08 -4.79
CA LEU A 104 7.20 -8.82 -5.38
C LEU A 104 5.85 -8.97 -6.08
N TYR A 105 5.62 -10.07 -6.79
CA TYR A 105 4.34 -10.33 -7.47
C TYR A 105 3.33 -11.02 -6.55
N GLY A 106 3.80 -11.78 -5.57
CA GLY A 106 2.94 -12.44 -4.57
C GLY A 106 2.26 -11.46 -3.63
N MET A 107 2.95 -10.37 -3.24
CA MET A 107 2.38 -9.36 -2.35
C MET A 107 1.09 -8.72 -2.88
N PRO A 108 1.00 -8.24 -4.13
CA PRO A 108 -0.25 -7.71 -4.68
C PRO A 108 -1.38 -8.73 -4.70
N LEU A 109 -1.09 -9.99 -5.03
CA LEU A 109 -2.10 -11.05 -5.03
C LEU A 109 -2.61 -11.34 -3.61
N PHE A 110 -1.71 -11.39 -2.63
CA PHE A 110 -2.07 -11.52 -1.22
C PHE A 110 -2.90 -10.32 -0.73
N SER A 111 -2.57 -9.10 -1.18
CA SER A 111 -3.33 -7.89 -0.86
C SER A 111 -4.75 -7.94 -1.40
N VAL A 112 -4.96 -8.48 -2.61
CA VAL A 112 -6.31 -8.69 -3.17
C VAL A 112 -7.12 -9.65 -2.30
N TRP A 113 -6.52 -10.79 -1.92
CA TRP A 113 -7.17 -11.75 -1.04
C TRP A 113 -7.53 -11.09 0.31
N LEU A 114 -6.61 -10.35 0.90
CA LEU A 114 -6.83 -9.64 2.16
C LEU A 114 -7.93 -8.57 2.02
N ALA A 115 -8.03 -7.88 0.87
CA ALA A 115 -9.04 -6.86 0.62
C ALA A 115 -10.48 -7.39 0.60
N PHE A 116 -10.67 -8.70 0.40
CA PHE A 116 -11.97 -9.37 0.57
C PHE A 116 -12.29 -9.74 2.03
N THR A 117 -11.34 -9.59 2.95
CA THR A 117 -11.53 -9.90 4.38
C THR A 117 -11.63 -8.66 5.26
N VAL A 118 -11.39 -7.49 4.69
CA VAL A 118 -11.42 -6.20 5.41
C VAL A 118 -12.52 -5.30 4.84
N PRO A 119 -12.99 -4.29 5.60
CA PRO A 119 -13.95 -3.31 5.10
C PRO A 119 -13.47 -2.62 3.82
N ALA A 120 -14.39 -2.33 2.90
CA ALA A 120 -14.12 -1.74 1.59
C ALA A 120 -13.33 -0.42 1.66
N GLY A 121 -13.47 0.35 2.74
CA GLY A 121 -12.70 1.57 2.99
C GLY A 121 -11.19 1.35 3.02
N VAL A 122 -10.72 0.20 3.52
CA VAL A 122 -9.30 -0.16 3.49
C VAL A 122 -8.82 -0.40 2.06
N GLY A 123 -9.62 -1.15 1.27
CA GLY A 123 -9.33 -1.36 -0.16
C GLY A 123 -9.31 -0.04 -0.95
N PHE A 124 -10.25 0.85 -0.65
CA PHE A 124 -10.29 2.20 -1.24
C PHE A 124 -9.04 3.02 -0.88
N TYR A 125 -8.61 2.99 0.37
CA TYR A 125 -7.35 3.62 0.79
C TYR A 125 -6.15 3.03 0.02
N TRP A 126 -6.08 1.71 -0.19
CA TRP A 126 -5.01 1.06 -0.93
C TRP A 126 -4.96 1.47 -2.40
N ILE A 127 -6.11 1.69 -3.05
CA ILE A 127 -6.17 2.24 -4.41
C ILE A 127 -5.47 3.60 -4.45
N TRP A 128 -5.88 4.53 -3.59
CA TRP A 128 -5.30 5.86 -3.56
C TRP A 128 -3.81 5.86 -3.19
N SER A 129 -3.43 5.09 -2.21
CA SER A 129 -2.03 4.92 -1.82
C SER A 129 -1.16 4.43 -2.99
N SER A 130 -1.65 3.45 -3.75
CA SER A 130 -0.94 2.91 -4.91
C SER A 130 -0.88 3.91 -6.08
N VAL A 131 -1.95 4.69 -6.31
CA VAL A 131 -1.97 5.76 -7.31
C VAL A 131 -0.96 6.85 -6.95
N PHE A 132 -0.93 7.30 -5.70
CA PHE A 132 0.07 8.28 -5.24
C PHE A 132 1.50 7.74 -5.35
N SER A 133 1.72 6.48 -5.00
CA SER A 133 3.03 5.82 -5.15
C SER A 133 3.46 5.74 -6.61
N LEU A 134 2.53 5.49 -7.52
CA LEU A 134 2.80 5.48 -8.97
C LEU A 134 3.21 6.88 -9.45
N ILE A 135 2.45 7.92 -9.10
CA ILE A 135 2.76 9.32 -9.44
C ILE A 135 4.12 9.71 -8.89
N GLN A 136 4.39 9.41 -7.61
CA GLN A 136 5.67 9.69 -6.97
C GLN A 136 6.82 8.96 -7.68
N SER A 137 6.63 7.70 -8.05
CA SER A 137 7.64 6.92 -8.77
C SER A 137 7.92 7.49 -10.16
N VAL A 138 6.88 7.89 -10.90
CA VAL A 138 7.03 8.53 -12.21
C VAL A 138 7.83 9.83 -12.06
N ALA A 139 7.49 10.67 -11.08
CA ALA A 139 8.20 11.92 -10.82
C ALA A 139 9.67 11.67 -10.45
N LEU A 140 9.95 10.74 -9.55
CA LEU A 140 11.31 10.39 -9.14
C LEU A 140 12.14 9.84 -10.31
N TYR A 141 11.61 8.89 -11.08
CA TYR A 141 12.33 8.32 -12.21
C TYR A 141 12.51 9.31 -13.38
N SER A 142 11.64 10.30 -13.50
CA SER A 142 11.82 11.39 -14.47
C SER A 142 12.91 12.37 -14.04
N TYR A 143 13.00 12.65 -12.73
CA TYR A 143 13.99 13.56 -12.18
C TYR A 143 15.37 12.90 -12.05
N PHE A 144 15.44 11.66 -11.55
CA PHE A 144 16.67 10.90 -11.36
C PHE A 144 16.94 9.97 -12.55
N THR A 145 17.32 10.55 -13.69
CA THR A 145 17.81 9.78 -14.83
C THR A 145 19.18 9.14 -14.52
N PRO A 146 19.52 7.99 -15.15
CA PRO A 146 20.81 7.32 -14.94
C PRO A 146 22.01 8.27 -15.07
N LYS A 147 22.00 9.13 -16.09
CA LYS A 147 23.04 10.16 -16.30
C LYS A 147 23.18 11.11 -15.12
N ARG A 148 22.05 11.58 -14.59
CA ARG A 148 22.05 12.52 -13.46
C ARG A 148 22.52 11.86 -12.16
N ILE A 149 22.19 10.58 -11.97
CA ILE A 149 22.70 9.80 -10.83
C ILE A 149 24.22 9.64 -10.94
N GLU A 150 24.74 9.34 -12.11
CA GLU A 150 26.18 9.24 -12.36
C GLU A 150 26.92 10.57 -12.07
N GLU A 151 26.39 11.68 -12.56
CA GLU A 151 26.93 13.02 -12.25
C GLU A 151 26.94 13.34 -10.74
N ILE A 152 25.84 12.99 -10.04
CA ILE A 152 25.74 13.17 -8.59
C ILE A 152 26.77 12.26 -7.88
N ASN A 153 26.92 11.01 -8.31
CA ASN A 153 27.87 10.07 -7.73
C ASN A 153 29.32 10.53 -7.94
N VAL A 154 29.66 11.05 -9.12
CA VAL A 154 30.98 11.63 -9.39
C VAL A 154 31.25 12.81 -8.45
N LYS A 155 30.32 13.76 -8.35
CA LYS A 155 30.43 14.91 -7.44
C LYS A 155 30.55 14.49 -5.97
N LEU A 156 29.80 13.46 -5.56
CA LEU A 156 29.88 12.93 -4.19
C LEU A 156 31.23 12.24 -3.94
N LYS A 157 31.77 11.49 -4.90
CA LYS A 157 33.11 10.87 -4.81
C LYS A 157 34.20 11.93 -4.71
N GLU A 158 34.14 13.00 -5.51
CA GLU A 158 35.06 14.10 -5.42
C GLU A 158 35.01 14.83 -4.07
N LYS A 159 33.79 15.10 -3.58
CA LYS A 159 33.58 15.75 -2.28
C LYS A 159 34.03 14.87 -1.09
N ASN A 160 33.94 13.54 -1.24
CA ASN A 160 34.34 12.60 -0.21
C ASN A 160 35.81 12.17 -0.29
N LYS A 161 36.53 12.48 -1.38
CA LYS A 161 37.97 12.20 -1.54
C LYS A 161 38.84 12.76 -0.40
N ASN A 162 38.38 13.85 0.19
CA ASN A 162 39.07 14.56 1.29
C ASN A 162 38.47 14.22 2.67
N LYS A 163 37.46 13.35 2.77
CA LYS A 163 36.91 12.94 4.06
C LYS A 163 37.49 11.59 4.48
N LYS A 164 37.86 11.49 5.77
CA LYS A 164 38.26 10.19 6.36
C LYS A 164 37.13 9.16 6.17
N PRO A 165 37.46 7.90 5.79
CA PRO A 165 36.46 6.88 5.58
C PRO A 165 35.59 6.70 6.82
N GLY A 166 34.26 6.71 6.62
CA GLY A 166 33.29 6.52 7.71
C GLY A 166 33.43 5.13 8.34
N LEU A 167 32.91 4.97 9.56
CA LEU A 167 32.97 3.70 10.31
C LEU A 167 32.48 2.52 9.47
N MET A 168 31.39 2.71 8.72
CA MET A 168 30.77 1.67 7.90
C MET A 168 31.68 1.26 6.71
N GLN A 169 32.39 2.20 6.13
CA GLN A 169 33.35 1.94 5.05
C GLN A 169 34.58 1.18 5.56
N ARG A 170 35.06 1.53 6.75
CA ARG A 170 36.16 0.78 7.40
C ARG A 170 35.76 -0.66 7.75
N MET A 171 34.50 -0.89 8.17
CA MET A 171 34.01 -2.22 8.44
C MET A 171 33.86 -3.05 7.17
N MET A 172 33.41 -2.48 6.06
CA MET A 172 33.36 -3.15 4.75
C MET A 172 34.74 -3.47 4.19
N ASP A 173 35.69 -2.53 4.30
CA ASP A 173 37.09 -2.74 3.87
C ASP A 173 37.73 -3.86 4.67
N GLN A 174 37.50 -3.92 5.99
CA GLN A 174 37.98 -4.98 6.87
C GLN A 174 37.36 -6.35 6.55
N GLN A 175 36.10 -6.39 6.14
CA GLN A 175 35.42 -7.61 5.73
C GLN A 175 35.94 -8.15 4.39
N ASN A 176 36.30 -7.24 3.47
CA ASN A 176 36.91 -7.61 2.18
C ASN A 176 38.36 -8.07 2.28
N GLU A 177 39.11 -7.64 3.32
CA GLU A 177 40.48 -8.12 3.59
C GLU A 177 40.51 -9.52 4.25
N LEU A 178 39.36 -9.94 4.82
CA LEU A 178 39.25 -11.27 5.49
C LEU A 178 38.69 -12.37 4.56
N MET A 179 38.34 -12.06 3.31
CA MET A 179 37.89 -13.00 2.29
C MET A 179 38.94 -13.24 1.23
#